data_d4eddc633cc54cf510c894347f804055
#
_entry.id   d4eddc633cc54cf510c894347f804055
#
_cell.length_a   1.000
_cell.length_b   1.000
_cell.length_c   1.000
_cell.angle_alpha   90.00
_cell.angle_beta   90.00
_cell.angle_gamma   90.00
#
_symmetry.space_group_name_H-M   'P 1'
#
loop_
_entity.id
_entity.type
_entity.pdbx_description
1 polymer ?
#
loop_
_entity_poly.entity_id
_entity_poly.type
_entity_poly.pdbx_seq_one_letter_code
_entity_poly.pdbx_strand_id
1 'polypeptide(L)'
;MKSRITSILNELKQGVFEKDAELGLSLLAALAGQSILLLGPPGVAKSMVARRLKHAFRDARSFEYLMSRFSTPDEIFGPVSISRLKEADCYERATDGYLPSADVVFLDEIWKAGPAIQNTLLTVINEKTYLNGAKQMHLPLKLLIAASNELPTEGEGLEAIFDRFIVRVLSKPISSETAFYEMVKGEKAATEEAQCVAQAFSAEEYQSVQKEIDEVDVPMKVLMAITRIRKELKDVKVPSQDVHREMYVSDRRWKNIVRLLKTSALLHDRKEVILADLQIAVHCLWSEPDEIAPIGEIVARAIFSEYLDRLDAVQKAVSYGMNVRRVRESLERAHQRGDHRDDDLIIFDHFYYGVDEKASPNTYIWVTDFRSMPTHTQNEPAVRGVMYQDPNCPKRKIVRAFTNPDNIGEHGVELTRVNLYRDSSALYINGVRCPMRRGLRGSMLEQASGLEPAGKKGSVNPEQYETEVDGLFQEAVMLSNSFKSHLFVSDAVSKLIASQMDSFKRQIALLRADVRKLVYDE
;
A
#
# COMPACT_ATOMS: atom_id res chain seq x y z
N MET A 1 6.03 0.41 -25.83
CA MET A 1 6.38 -0.83 -25.09
C MET A 1 5.13 -1.65 -24.71
N LYS A 2 4.10 -1.03 -24.15
CA LYS A 2 2.88 -1.72 -23.68
C LYS A 2 2.21 -2.62 -24.74
N SER A 3 2.00 -2.11 -25.96
CA SER A 3 1.38 -2.90 -27.05
C SER A 3 2.22 -4.12 -27.43
N ARG A 4 3.56 -3.99 -27.44
CA ARG A 4 4.50 -5.07 -27.69
C ARG A 4 4.37 -6.15 -26.61
N ILE A 5 4.37 -5.77 -25.33
CA ILE A 5 4.21 -6.72 -24.22
C ILE A 5 2.86 -7.43 -24.29
N THR A 6 1.78 -6.69 -24.61
CA THR A 6 0.45 -7.28 -24.77
C THR A 6 0.45 -8.33 -25.91
N SER A 7 1.09 -8.04 -27.04
CA SER A 7 1.22 -8.99 -28.16
C SER A 7 2.01 -10.24 -27.72
N ILE A 8 3.18 -10.06 -27.09
CA ILE A 8 3.98 -11.17 -26.56
C ILE A 8 3.15 -12.05 -25.61
N LEU A 9 2.48 -11.44 -24.63
CA LEU A 9 1.66 -12.19 -23.67
C LEU A 9 0.52 -12.95 -24.36
N ASN A 10 -0.15 -12.34 -25.34
CA ASN A 10 -1.23 -13.01 -26.09
C ASN A 10 -0.74 -14.23 -26.88
N GLU A 11 0.49 -14.13 -27.46
CA GLU A 11 1.10 -15.27 -28.15
C GLU A 11 1.53 -16.38 -27.17
N LEU A 12 2.13 -16.01 -26.02
CA LEU A 12 2.55 -16.97 -24.99
C LEU A 12 1.36 -17.71 -24.34
N LYS A 13 0.20 -17.08 -24.26
CA LYS A 13 -1.03 -17.64 -23.69
C LYS A 13 -1.71 -18.68 -24.57
N GLN A 14 -1.39 -18.74 -25.86
CA GLN A 14 -2.05 -19.67 -26.77
C GLN A 14 -1.88 -21.13 -26.33
N GLY A 15 -2.98 -21.82 -26.10
CA GLY A 15 -3.00 -23.19 -25.62
C GLY A 15 -2.60 -23.40 -24.16
N VAL A 16 -2.49 -22.31 -23.37
CA VAL A 16 -2.24 -22.35 -21.93
C VAL A 16 -3.45 -21.76 -21.22
N PHE A 17 -4.12 -22.53 -20.37
CA PHE A 17 -5.40 -22.15 -19.77
C PHE A 17 -5.21 -21.67 -18.33
N GLU A 18 -5.79 -20.50 -18.01
CA GLU A 18 -5.78 -19.89 -16.67
C GLU A 18 -4.38 -19.73 -16.04
N LYS A 19 -3.35 -19.45 -16.88
CA LYS A 19 -1.97 -19.18 -16.44
C LYS A 19 -1.49 -17.78 -16.80
N ASP A 20 -2.43 -16.84 -16.92
CA ASP A 20 -2.14 -15.47 -17.29
C ASP A 20 -1.21 -14.76 -16.30
N ALA A 21 -1.45 -14.97 -15.01
CA ALA A 21 -0.63 -14.39 -13.94
C ALA A 21 0.78 -14.99 -13.93
N GLU A 22 0.89 -16.32 -14.05
CA GLU A 22 2.17 -17.02 -14.10
C GLU A 22 3.02 -16.53 -15.29
N LEU A 23 2.43 -16.43 -16.48
CA LEU A 23 3.12 -15.94 -17.68
C LEU A 23 3.48 -14.46 -17.57
N GLY A 24 2.53 -13.62 -17.14
CA GLY A 24 2.74 -12.18 -17.00
C GLY A 24 3.82 -11.84 -15.98
N LEU A 25 3.73 -12.41 -14.78
CA LEU A 25 4.69 -12.17 -13.71
C LEU A 25 6.07 -12.77 -14.02
N SER A 26 6.11 -13.92 -14.73
CA SER A 26 7.39 -14.49 -15.18
C SER A 26 8.06 -13.62 -16.25
N LEU A 27 7.31 -13.06 -17.20
CA LEU A 27 7.85 -12.12 -18.18
C LEU A 27 8.34 -10.83 -17.51
N LEU A 28 7.59 -10.30 -16.55
CA LEU A 28 8.01 -9.15 -15.75
C LEU A 28 9.29 -9.45 -14.97
N ALA A 29 9.37 -10.61 -14.30
CA ALA A 29 10.55 -11.05 -13.56
C ALA A 29 11.77 -11.18 -14.49
N ALA A 30 11.60 -11.78 -15.67
CA ALA A 30 12.66 -11.91 -16.67
C ALA A 30 13.20 -10.55 -17.10
N LEU A 31 12.32 -9.61 -17.46
CA LEU A 31 12.71 -8.26 -17.89
C LEU A 31 13.28 -7.41 -16.73
N ALA A 32 12.89 -7.68 -15.48
CA ALA A 32 13.50 -7.08 -14.30
C ALA A 32 14.83 -7.73 -13.87
N GLY A 33 15.19 -8.87 -14.48
CA GLY A 33 16.35 -9.66 -14.10
C GLY A 33 16.21 -10.37 -12.75
N GLN A 34 14.96 -10.69 -12.34
CA GLN A 34 14.63 -11.36 -11.08
C GLN A 34 14.24 -12.82 -11.30
N SER A 35 14.27 -13.61 -10.22
CA SER A 35 13.86 -15.02 -10.22
C SER A 35 12.43 -15.17 -9.67
N ILE A 36 11.73 -16.22 -10.13
CA ILE A 36 10.36 -16.52 -9.76
C ILE A 36 10.20 -17.94 -9.24
N LEU A 37 9.35 -18.11 -8.25
CA LEU A 37 8.93 -19.41 -7.72
C LEU A 37 7.45 -19.67 -8.08
N LEU A 38 7.20 -20.82 -8.70
CA LEU A 38 5.85 -21.33 -8.96
C LEU A 38 5.54 -22.44 -7.94
N LEU A 39 4.65 -22.14 -6.99
CA LEU A 39 4.21 -23.08 -5.98
C LEU A 39 2.84 -23.65 -6.37
N GLY A 40 2.67 -24.96 -6.28
CA GLY A 40 1.36 -25.57 -6.54
C GLY A 40 1.44 -27.06 -6.81
N PRO A 41 0.30 -27.76 -6.84
CA PRO A 41 0.26 -29.21 -7.00
C PRO A 41 0.87 -29.67 -8.32
N PRO A 42 1.21 -30.95 -8.47
CA PRO A 42 1.71 -31.50 -9.73
C PRO A 42 0.61 -31.39 -10.81
N GLY A 43 1.04 -31.27 -12.09
CA GLY A 43 0.13 -31.25 -13.22
C GLY A 43 -0.56 -29.93 -13.52
N VAL A 44 -0.21 -28.82 -12.84
CA VAL A 44 -0.80 -27.48 -13.09
C VAL A 44 -0.01 -26.65 -14.12
N ALA A 45 0.67 -27.28 -15.05
CA ALA A 45 1.37 -26.67 -16.18
C ALA A 45 2.56 -25.73 -15.82
N LYS A 46 3.23 -25.89 -14.64
CA LYS A 46 4.38 -25.08 -14.24
C LYS A 46 5.53 -25.11 -15.26
N SER A 47 5.90 -26.31 -15.75
CA SER A 47 6.94 -26.50 -16.79
C SER A 47 6.54 -25.93 -18.14
N MET A 48 5.26 -25.97 -18.49
CA MET A 48 4.74 -25.38 -19.73
C MET A 48 4.94 -23.85 -19.73
N VAL A 49 4.68 -23.17 -18.60
CA VAL A 49 4.95 -21.73 -18.46
C VAL A 49 6.41 -21.41 -18.79
N ALA A 50 7.35 -22.19 -18.26
CA ALA A 50 8.80 -21.98 -18.51
C ALA A 50 9.15 -22.19 -19.99
N ARG A 51 8.66 -23.26 -20.60
CA ARG A 51 8.89 -23.55 -22.03
C ARG A 51 8.33 -22.48 -22.95
N ARG A 52 7.16 -21.92 -22.62
CA ARG A 52 6.57 -20.81 -23.38
C ARG A 52 7.41 -19.54 -23.26
N LEU A 53 7.90 -19.25 -22.08
CA LEU A 53 8.56 -17.98 -21.79
C LEU A 53 9.89 -17.79 -22.53
N LYS A 54 10.60 -18.88 -22.88
CA LYS A 54 11.82 -18.78 -23.71
C LYS A 54 11.55 -18.08 -25.05
N HIS A 55 10.36 -18.26 -25.62
CA HIS A 55 9.99 -17.67 -26.91
C HIS A 55 9.79 -16.14 -26.86
N ALA A 56 9.72 -15.53 -25.67
CA ALA A 56 9.75 -14.08 -25.52
C ALA A 56 11.13 -13.47 -25.82
N PHE A 57 12.18 -14.30 -25.92
CA PHE A 57 13.55 -13.89 -26.18
C PHE A 57 14.05 -14.58 -27.46
N ARG A 58 14.61 -13.79 -28.37
CA ARG A 58 15.16 -14.31 -29.64
C ARG A 58 16.41 -15.16 -29.37
N ASP A 59 16.47 -16.32 -30.00
CA ASP A 59 17.59 -17.26 -29.92
C ASP A 59 17.96 -17.68 -28.48
N ALA A 60 17.01 -17.62 -27.54
CA ALA A 60 17.25 -17.95 -26.15
C ALA A 60 17.49 -19.45 -25.96
N ARG A 61 18.58 -19.76 -25.28
CA ARG A 61 18.88 -21.12 -24.82
C ARG A 61 18.13 -21.39 -23.52
N SER A 62 17.51 -22.55 -23.42
CA SER A 62 16.83 -22.98 -22.20
C SER A 62 17.50 -24.19 -21.58
N PHE A 63 17.48 -24.25 -20.27
CA PHE A 63 17.86 -25.39 -19.47
C PHE A 63 16.72 -25.79 -18.56
N GLU A 64 16.33 -27.06 -18.58
CA GLU A 64 15.24 -27.61 -17.76
C GLU A 64 15.76 -28.82 -17.00
N TYR A 65 15.52 -28.87 -15.69
CA TYR A 65 15.97 -29.98 -14.86
C TYR A 65 14.98 -30.23 -13.69
N LEU A 66 14.70 -31.53 -13.46
CA LEU A 66 13.92 -32.01 -12.31
C LEU A 66 14.89 -32.40 -11.18
N MET A 67 14.87 -31.62 -10.10
CA MET A 67 15.70 -31.87 -8.93
C MET A 67 15.30 -33.14 -8.18
N SER A 68 16.29 -33.85 -7.69
CA SER A 68 16.14 -34.98 -6.80
C SER A 68 17.18 -34.92 -5.68
N ARG A 69 17.02 -35.72 -4.64
CA ARG A 69 18.01 -35.85 -3.55
C ARG A 69 19.34 -36.41 -4.02
N PHE A 70 19.37 -37.06 -5.18
CA PHE A 70 20.54 -37.65 -5.80
C PHE A 70 21.13 -36.80 -6.91
N SER A 71 20.54 -35.66 -7.22
CA SER A 71 21.05 -34.75 -8.25
C SER A 71 22.47 -34.29 -7.93
N THR A 72 23.30 -34.32 -8.95
CA THR A 72 24.72 -33.97 -8.85
C THR A 72 24.99 -32.60 -9.48
N PRO A 73 26.04 -31.86 -9.05
CA PRO A 73 26.44 -30.64 -9.73
C PRO A 73 26.77 -30.81 -11.21
N ASP A 74 27.23 -32.00 -11.62
CA ASP A 74 27.59 -32.31 -13.01
C ASP A 74 26.38 -32.27 -13.95
N GLU A 75 25.22 -32.68 -13.46
CA GLU A 75 23.97 -32.68 -14.24
C GLU A 75 23.41 -31.29 -14.46
N ILE A 76 23.75 -30.35 -13.61
CA ILE A 76 23.20 -28.99 -13.62
C ILE A 76 24.19 -28.00 -14.21
N PHE A 77 25.45 -28.06 -13.76
CA PHE A 77 26.51 -27.12 -14.15
C PHE A 77 27.45 -27.63 -15.20
N GLY A 78 27.30 -28.90 -15.61
CA GLY A 78 28.12 -29.59 -16.59
C GLY A 78 29.23 -30.46 -15.98
N PRO A 79 29.62 -31.54 -16.67
CA PRO A 79 30.67 -32.44 -16.23
C PRO A 79 32.06 -31.77 -16.27
N VAL A 80 33.01 -32.32 -15.50
CA VAL A 80 34.38 -31.86 -15.53
C VAL A 80 35.01 -32.15 -16.91
N SER A 81 35.66 -31.15 -17.50
CA SER A 81 36.33 -31.27 -18.78
C SER A 81 37.63 -32.05 -18.62
N ILE A 82 37.63 -33.30 -19.09
CA ILE A 82 38.82 -34.19 -19.05
C ILE A 82 39.99 -33.63 -19.88
N SER A 83 39.70 -32.97 -21.01
CA SER A 83 40.72 -32.34 -21.85
C SER A 83 41.42 -31.19 -21.11
N ARG A 84 40.66 -30.28 -20.47
CA ARG A 84 41.24 -29.17 -19.69
C ARG A 84 42.05 -29.66 -18.48
N LEU A 85 41.58 -30.72 -17.84
CA LEU A 85 42.27 -31.31 -16.71
C LEU A 85 43.62 -31.93 -17.14
N LYS A 86 43.66 -32.61 -18.31
CA LYS A 86 44.88 -33.26 -18.82
C LYS A 86 45.87 -32.29 -19.47
N GLU A 87 45.37 -31.28 -20.20
CA GLU A 87 46.21 -30.39 -20.99
C GLU A 87 46.70 -29.16 -20.23
N ALA A 88 45.89 -28.66 -19.28
CA ALA A 88 46.16 -27.41 -18.58
C ALA A 88 46.19 -27.55 -17.05
N ASP A 89 46.03 -28.75 -16.51
CA ASP A 89 45.87 -29.01 -15.06
C ASP A 89 44.80 -28.12 -14.39
N CYS A 90 43.78 -27.80 -15.18
CA CYS A 90 42.69 -26.91 -14.75
C CYS A 90 41.42 -27.70 -14.53
N TYR A 91 40.85 -27.56 -13.33
CA TYR A 91 39.54 -28.12 -12.98
C TYR A 91 38.44 -27.20 -13.49
N GLU A 92 38.05 -27.36 -14.75
CA GLU A 92 36.95 -26.61 -15.38
C GLU A 92 35.83 -27.57 -15.81
N ARG A 93 34.59 -27.10 -15.81
CA ARG A 93 33.40 -27.83 -16.29
C ARG A 93 33.08 -27.47 -17.73
N ALA A 94 32.57 -28.43 -18.49
CA ALA A 94 31.97 -28.19 -19.80
C ALA A 94 30.55 -27.64 -19.60
N THR A 95 30.39 -26.33 -19.72
CA THR A 95 29.14 -25.63 -19.36
C THR A 95 28.16 -25.48 -20.51
N ASP A 96 28.54 -25.78 -21.73
CA ASP A 96 27.66 -25.66 -22.90
C ASP A 96 26.52 -26.69 -22.85
N GLY A 97 25.28 -26.23 -23.02
CA GLY A 97 24.07 -27.05 -22.86
C GLY A 97 23.59 -27.21 -21.42
N TYR A 98 24.30 -26.65 -20.43
CA TYR A 98 23.93 -26.66 -19.01
C TYR A 98 23.52 -25.29 -18.52
N LEU A 99 23.05 -25.24 -17.25
CA LEU A 99 22.57 -24.01 -16.62
C LEU A 99 23.47 -22.79 -16.86
N PRO A 100 24.82 -22.86 -16.74
CA PRO A 100 25.63 -21.66 -16.89
C PRO A 100 25.63 -21.05 -18.30
N SER A 101 25.16 -21.77 -19.31
CA SER A 101 25.06 -21.28 -20.69
C SER A 101 23.62 -20.89 -21.10
N ALA A 102 22.65 -21.05 -20.22
CA ALA A 102 21.23 -20.84 -20.53
C ALA A 102 20.75 -19.42 -20.23
N ASP A 103 19.86 -18.93 -21.08
CA ASP A 103 19.13 -17.64 -20.90
C ASP A 103 17.92 -17.79 -20.00
N VAL A 104 17.19 -18.92 -20.14
CA VAL A 104 16.00 -19.25 -19.34
C VAL A 104 16.22 -20.61 -18.70
N VAL A 105 16.14 -20.65 -17.39
CA VAL A 105 16.34 -21.86 -16.58
C VAL A 105 15.05 -22.23 -15.88
N PHE A 106 14.68 -23.51 -15.97
CA PHE A 106 13.57 -24.08 -15.20
C PHE A 106 14.09 -25.21 -14.30
N LEU A 107 13.90 -25.05 -12.98
CA LEU A 107 14.28 -26.05 -11.99
C LEU A 107 13.02 -26.53 -11.26
N ASP A 108 12.61 -27.77 -11.54
CA ASP A 108 11.46 -28.36 -10.85
C ASP A 108 11.90 -29.06 -9.56
N GLU A 109 11.02 -29.10 -8.56
CA GLU A 109 11.27 -29.67 -7.24
C GLU A 109 12.53 -29.10 -6.56
N ILE A 110 12.69 -27.79 -6.63
CA ILE A 110 13.90 -27.05 -6.24
C ILE A 110 14.42 -27.37 -4.84
N TRP A 111 13.52 -27.67 -3.89
CA TRP A 111 13.87 -27.96 -2.49
C TRP A 111 14.57 -29.31 -2.30
N LYS A 112 14.49 -30.20 -3.30
CA LYS A 112 15.18 -31.51 -3.27
C LYS A 112 16.65 -31.43 -3.61
N ALA A 113 17.16 -30.26 -4.03
CA ALA A 113 18.56 -30.04 -4.36
C ALA A 113 19.46 -30.24 -3.13
N GLY A 114 20.60 -30.93 -3.31
CA GLY A 114 21.59 -31.06 -2.24
C GLY A 114 22.35 -29.76 -1.93
N PRO A 115 23.01 -29.65 -0.75
CA PRO A 115 23.65 -28.40 -0.28
C PRO A 115 24.67 -27.80 -1.25
N ALA A 116 25.44 -28.65 -1.98
CA ALA A 116 26.41 -28.17 -2.95
C ALA A 116 25.77 -27.42 -4.13
N ILE A 117 24.65 -27.92 -4.62
CA ILE A 117 23.84 -27.28 -5.66
C ILE A 117 23.23 -26.00 -5.14
N GLN A 118 22.62 -26.04 -3.93
CA GLN A 118 22.00 -24.92 -3.29
C GLN A 118 22.95 -23.74 -3.12
N ASN A 119 24.17 -23.97 -2.61
CA ASN A 119 25.18 -22.94 -2.42
C ASN A 119 25.62 -22.31 -3.76
N THR A 120 25.72 -23.09 -4.81
CA THR A 120 26.04 -22.59 -6.16
C THR A 120 24.88 -21.74 -6.71
N LEU A 121 23.63 -22.20 -6.53
CA LEU A 121 22.45 -21.46 -6.97
C LEU A 121 22.30 -20.11 -6.24
N LEU A 122 22.75 -19.99 -4.99
CA LEU A 122 22.75 -18.71 -4.28
C LEU A 122 23.54 -17.62 -5.04
N THR A 123 24.69 -17.97 -5.60
CA THR A 123 25.53 -17.06 -6.40
C THR A 123 24.91 -16.80 -7.78
N VAL A 124 24.44 -17.87 -8.42
CA VAL A 124 23.78 -17.80 -9.74
C VAL A 124 22.57 -16.86 -9.72
N ILE A 125 21.71 -16.99 -8.70
CA ILE A 125 20.47 -16.20 -8.61
C ILE A 125 20.77 -14.72 -8.31
N ASN A 126 21.74 -14.45 -7.41
CA ASN A 126 22.03 -13.09 -6.97
C ASN A 126 22.90 -12.30 -7.94
N GLU A 127 24.00 -12.91 -8.33
CA GLU A 127 25.10 -12.23 -9.02
C GLU A 127 25.11 -12.52 -10.51
N LYS A 128 24.33 -13.52 -10.93
CA LYS A 128 24.39 -14.06 -12.29
C LYS A 128 25.81 -14.43 -12.71
N THR A 129 26.57 -14.99 -11.75
CA THR A 129 27.92 -15.45 -11.95
C THR A 129 28.06 -16.90 -11.53
N TYR A 130 29.01 -17.58 -12.15
CA TYR A 130 29.37 -18.95 -11.84
C TYR A 130 30.91 -19.08 -11.79
N LEU A 131 31.41 -19.70 -10.73
CA LEU A 131 32.84 -19.97 -10.61
C LEU A 131 33.18 -21.33 -11.27
N ASN A 132 33.79 -21.28 -12.46
CA ASN A 132 34.23 -22.46 -13.19
C ASN A 132 35.73 -22.64 -13.02
N GLY A 133 36.15 -23.54 -12.13
CA GLY A 133 37.55 -23.64 -11.69
C GLY A 133 37.99 -22.35 -10.98
N ALA A 134 39.03 -21.72 -11.49
CA ALA A 134 39.55 -20.44 -11.00
C ALA A 134 38.91 -19.23 -11.70
N LYS A 135 38.05 -19.43 -12.71
CA LYS A 135 37.52 -18.38 -13.57
C LYS A 135 36.07 -18.07 -13.24
N GLN A 136 35.80 -16.82 -12.89
CA GLN A 136 34.40 -16.33 -12.71
C GLN A 136 33.80 -16.02 -14.09
N MET A 137 32.65 -16.63 -14.37
CA MET A 137 31.88 -16.44 -15.60
C MET A 137 30.63 -15.63 -15.30
N HIS A 138 30.30 -14.64 -16.13
CA HIS A 138 28.98 -14.02 -16.14
C HIS A 138 28.00 -14.87 -16.95
N LEU A 139 26.83 -15.12 -16.39
CA LEU A 139 25.79 -15.95 -17.01
C LEU A 139 24.88 -15.10 -17.90
N PRO A 140 24.46 -15.62 -19.06
CA PRO A 140 23.49 -14.94 -19.93
C PRO A 140 22.07 -14.97 -19.34
N LEU A 141 21.92 -15.43 -18.13
CA LEU A 141 20.67 -15.73 -17.44
C LEU A 141 19.73 -14.51 -17.38
N LYS A 142 18.62 -14.59 -18.10
CA LYS A 142 17.54 -13.60 -18.07
C LYS A 142 16.50 -13.94 -17.01
N LEU A 143 16.18 -15.25 -16.86
CA LEU A 143 15.18 -15.73 -15.92
C LEU A 143 15.54 -17.09 -15.36
N LEU A 144 15.40 -17.24 -14.03
CA LEU A 144 15.35 -18.53 -13.37
C LEU A 144 13.94 -18.71 -12.79
N ILE A 145 13.27 -19.77 -13.25
CA ILE A 145 11.98 -20.23 -12.74
C ILE A 145 12.24 -21.46 -11.89
N ALA A 146 11.92 -21.37 -10.60
CA ALA A 146 11.84 -22.54 -9.75
C ALA A 146 10.39 -22.99 -9.61
N ALA A 147 10.20 -24.29 -9.52
CA ALA A 147 8.89 -24.86 -9.21
C ALA A 147 8.98 -25.82 -8.03
N SER A 148 7.91 -25.91 -7.27
CA SER A 148 7.74 -26.89 -6.20
C SER A 148 6.26 -27.15 -5.93
N ASN A 149 6.00 -28.30 -5.32
CA ASN A 149 4.66 -28.66 -4.83
C ASN A 149 4.48 -28.26 -3.36
N GLU A 150 5.56 -28.00 -2.66
CA GLU A 150 5.63 -27.71 -1.23
C GLU A 150 6.55 -26.52 -0.96
N LEU A 151 6.43 -25.92 0.21
CA LEU A 151 7.36 -24.90 0.71
C LEU A 151 8.65 -25.56 1.26
N PRO A 152 9.75 -24.80 1.38
CA PRO A 152 10.96 -25.33 2.01
C PRO A 152 10.68 -25.70 3.47
N THR A 153 11.25 -26.81 3.92
CA THR A 153 11.17 -27.22 5.34
C THR A 153 12.01 -26.27 6.19
N GLU A 154 11.45 -25.79 7.29
CA GLU A 154 12.18 -24.95 8.25
C GLU A 154 13.39 -25.69 8.83
N GLY A 155 14.52 -24.98 8.98
CA GLY A 155 15.75 -25.51 9.57
C GLY A 155 16.64 -26.32 8.64
N GLU A 156 16.30 -26.49 7.36
CA GLU A 156 17.16 -27.15 6.35
C GLU A 156 18.13 -26.18 5.64
N GLY A 157 18.15 -24.89 6.04
CA GLY A 157 19.00 -23.87 5.42
C GLY A 157 18.53 -23.38 4.05
N LEU A 158 17.30 -23.73 3.67
CA LEU A 158 16.66 -23.36 2.40
C LEU A 158 16.11 -21.95 2.38
N GLU A 159 15.97 -21.32 3.54
CA GLU A 159 15.39 -19.98 3.71
C GLU A 159 16.17 -18.94 2.90
N ALA A 160 17.49 -19.13 2.82
CA ALA A 160 18.37 -18.25 2.06
C ALA A 160 18.10 -18.28 0.54
N ILE A 161 17.78 -19.43 -0.03
CA ILE A 161 17.40 -19.58 -1.44
C ILE A 161 15.96 -19.09 -1.64
N PHE A 162 15.05 -19.41 -0.72
CA PHE A 162 13.67 -18.98 -0.77
C PHE A 162 13.53 -17.45 -0.77
N ASP A 163 14.33 -16.72 0.03
CA ASP A 163 14.36 -15.25 0.04
C ASP A 163 14.81 -14.65 -1.31
N ARG A 164 15.53 -15.39 -2.14
CA ARG A 164 16.02 -14.93 -3.44
C ARG A 164 14.99 -15.03 -4.56
N PHE A 165 13.96 -15.84 -4.38
CA PHE A 165 12.79 -15.81 -5.26
C PHE A 165 11.91 -14.62 -4.91
N ILE A 166 12.13 -13.52 -5.63
CA ILE A 166 11.46 -12.26 -5.35
C ILE A 166 9.98 -12.36 -5.68
N VAL A 167 9.64 -12.94 -6.82
CA VAL A 167 8.27 -13.17 -7.24
C VAL A 167 7.86 -14.59 -6.87
N ARG A 168 6.70 -14.72 -6.22
CA ARG A 168 6.15 -16.01 -5.83
C ARG A 168 4.71 -16.09 -6.30
N VAL A 169 4.37 -17.15 -7.00
CA VAL A 169 3.04 -17.33 -7.58
C VAL A 169 2.46 -18.67 -7.15
N LEU A 170 1.25 -18.64 -6.61
CA LEU A 170 0.50 -19.83 -6.31
C LEU A 170 -0.22 -20.30 -7.57
N SER A 171 0.28 -21.36 -8.18
CA SER A 171 -0.27 -21.97 -9.38
C SER A 171 -1.39 -22.95 -9.02
N LYS A 172 -2.59 -22.65 -9.46
CA LYS A 172 -3.80 -23.43 -9.14
C LYS A 172 -4.24 -24.29 -10.33
N PRO A 173 -4.98 -25.40 -10.10
CA PRO A 173 -5.69 -26.10 -11.16
C PRO A 173 -6.66 -25.17 -11.90
N ILE A 174 -7.05 -25.57 -13.11
CA ILE A 174 -8.08 -24.88 -13.89
C ILE A 174 -9.39 -24.90 -13.10
N SER A 175 -10.02 -23.73 -12.97
CA SER A 175 -11.25 -23.53 -12.18
C SER A 175 -12.50 -23.37 -13.05
N SER A 176 -12.36 -22.85 -14.27
CA SER A 176 -13.46 -22.63 -15.21
C SER A 176 -13.79 -23.91 -15.97
N GLU A 177 -15.05 -24.32 -15.97
CA GLU A 177 -15.51 -25.46 -16.74
C GLU A 177 -15.27 -25.29 -18.26
N THR A 178 -15.43 -24.08 -18.77
CA THR A 178 -15.16 -23.76 -20.18
C THR A 178 -13.70 -23.96 -20.55
N ALA A 179 -12.78 -23.46 -19.73
CA ALA A 179 -11.34 -23.66 -19.94
C ALA A 179 -10.96 -25.13 -19.81
N PHE A 180 -11.57 -25.85 -18.87
CA PHE A 180 -11.37 -27.31 -18.73
C PHE A 180 -11.85 -28.07 -19.96
N TYR A 181 -13.04 -27.77 -20.50
CA TYR A 181 -13.56 -28.42 -21.71
C TYR A 181 -12.67 -28.11 -22.93
N GLU A 182 -12.19 -26.88 -23.10
CA GLU A 182 -11.26 -26.52 -24.19
C GLU A 182 -9.96 -27.29 -24.08
N MET A 183 -9.42 -27.43 -22.88
CA MET A 183 -8.20 -28.19 -22.61
C MET A 183 -8.36 -29.67 -22.96
N VAL A 184 -9.47 -30.29 -22.52
CA VAL A 184 -9.73 -31.73 -22.74
C VAL A 184 -10.02 -32.03 -24.22
N LYS A 185 -10.70 -31.13 -24.94
CA LYS A 185 -10.96 -31.29 -26.38
C LYS A 185 -9.71 -31.22 -27.24
N GLY A 186 -8.62 -30.60 -26.71
CA GLY A 186 -7.36 -30.51 -27.44
C GLY A 186 -7.36 -29.60 -28.68
N GLU A 187 -8.46 -28.91 -28.96
CA GLU A 187 -8.65 -28.12 -30.20
C GLU A 187 -7.68 -26.95 -30.35
N LYS A 188 -7.04 -26.55 -29.24
CA LYS A 188 -6.04 -25.45 -29.19
C LYS A 188 -4.71 -25.88 -28.59
N ALA A 189 -4.42 -27.18 -28.53
CA ALA A 189 -3.10 -27.64 -28.12
C ALA A 189 -2.07 -27.08 -29.13
N ALA A 190 -1.43 -25.99 -28.76
CA ALA A 190 -0.34 -25.47 -29.58
C ALA A 190 0.72 -26.57 -29.68
N THR A 191 1.07 -26.93 -30.90
CA THR A 191 2.22 -27.78 -31.19
C THR A 191 3.41 -27.29 -30.35
N GLU A 192 4.18 -28.21 -29.76
CA GLU A 192 5.36 -27.88 -28.94
C GLU A 192 6.41 -27.04 -29.70
N GLU A 193 6.34 -27.01 -31.00
CA GLU A 193 7.04 -26.11 -31.92
C GLU A 193 6.35 -24.74 -32.00
N ALA A 194 6.17 -24.05 -30.85
CA ALA A 194 5.75 -22.66 -30.88
C ALA A 194 6.83 -21.84 -31.60
N GLN A 195 6.46 -21.27 -32.74
CA GLN A 195 7.30 -20.32 -33.46
C GLN A 195 7.73 -19.19 -32.50
N CYS A 196 8.97 -18.71 -32.67
CA CYS A 196 9.44 -17.55 -31.92
C CYS A 196 8.41 -16.42 -32.03
N VAL A 197 8.04 -15.84 -30.88
CA VAL A 197 7.10 -14.72 -30.83
C VAL A 197 7.57 -13.61 -31.78
N ALA A 198 6.73 -13.11 -32.65
CA ALA A 198 7.11 -12.14 -33.68
C ALA A 198 7.82 -10.89 -33.12
N GLN A 199 7.47 -10.51 -31.90
CA GLN A 199 8.02 -9.35 -31.20
C GLN A 199 9.00 -9.72 -30.06
N ALA A 200 9.61 -10.90 -30.10
CA ALA A 200 10.60 -11.36 -29.11
C ALA A 200 11.78 -10.36 -28.95
N PHE A 201 12.27 -10.23 -27.73
CA PHE A 201 13.40 -9.35 -27.42
C PHE A 201 14.73 -9.93 -27.93
N SER A 202 15.52 -9.12 -28.64
CA SER A 202 16.92 -9.44 -28.90
C SER A 202 17.78 -9.25 -27.65
N ALA A 203 19.04 -9.71 -27.69
CA ALA A 203 19.98 -9.52 -26.59
C ALA A 203 20.28 -8.04 -26.35
N GLU A 204 20.42 -7.24 -27.42
CA GLU A 204 20.68 -5.80 -27.36
C GLU A 204 19.48 -5.05 -26.77
N GLU A 205 18.27 -5.38 -27.24
CA GLU A 205 17.03 -4.80 -26.72
C GLU A 205 16.83 -5.11 -25.24
N TYR A 206 17.14 -6.35 -24.81
CA TYR A 206 17.11 -6.72 -23.40
C TYR A 206 18.06 -5.85 -22.57
N GLN A 207 19.29 -5.63 -23.05
CA GLN A 207 20.26 -4.76 -22.37
C GLN A 207 19.82 -3.30 -22.33
N SER A 208 19.18 -2.79 -23.41
CA SER A 208 18.59 -1.44 -23.41
C SER A 208 17.51 -1.30 -22.34
N VAL A 209 16.58 -2.26 -22.26
CA VAL A 209 15.53 -2.29 -21.25
C VAL A 209 16.13 -2.28 -19.83
N GLN A 210 17.21 -3.03 -19.58
CA GLN A 210 17.88 -3.03 -18.27
C GLN A 210 18.39 -1.65 -17.86
N LYS A 211 18.90 -0.84 -18.80
CA LYS A 211 19.36 0.53 -18.55
C LYS A 211 18.18 1.49 -18.36
N GLU A 212 17.16 1.38 -19.20
CA GLU A 212 15.97 2.22 -19.12
C GLU A 212 15.20 2.04 -17.80
N ILE A 213 15.18 0.83 -17.22
CA ILE A 213 14.58 0.56 -15.90
C ILE A 213 15.24 1.41 -14.81
N ASP A 214 16.55 1.61 -14.86
CA ASP A 214 17.26 2.37 -13.84
C ASP A 214 16.90 3.87 -13.88
N GLU A 215 16.50 4.39 -15.05
CA GLU A 215 16.08 5.77 -15.26
C GLU A 215 14.63 6.06 -14.79
N VAL A 216 13.82 5.03 -14.52
CA VAL A 216 12.43 5.21 -14.05
C VAL A 216 12.44 5.79 -12.64
N ASP A 217 11.67 6.86 -12.42
CA ASP A 217 11.53 7.51 -11.12
C ASP A 217 10.55 6.80 -10.19
N VAL A 218 10.74 7.01 -8.88
CA VAL A 218 9.84 6.50 -7.82
C VAL A 218 9.34 7.68 -7.00
N PRO A 219 8.14 8.20 -7.28
CA PRO A 219 7.59 9.36 -6.60
C PRO A 219 7.43 9.16 -5.08
N MET A 220 7.51 10.26 -4.33
CA MET A 220 7.42 10.24 -2.86
C MET A 220 6.13 9.54 -2.36
N LYS A 221 5.00 9.72 -3.04
CA LYS A 221 3.73 9.03 -2.71
C LYS A 221 3.85 7.50 -2.73
N VAL A 222 4.61 6.95 -3.66
CA VAL A 222 4.88 5.50 -3.73
C VAL A 222 5.80 5.06 -2.61
N LEU A 223 6.85 5.84 -2.30
CA LEU A 223 7.77 5.55 -1.19
C LEU A 223 7.05 5.60 0.17
N MET A 224 6.12 6.53 0.35
CA MET A 224 5.28 6.60 1.55
C MET A 224 4.38 5.37 1.68
N ALA A 225 3.75 4.93 0.59
CA ALA A 225 2.94 3.71 0.57
C ALA A 225 3.79 2.46 0.89
N ILE A 226 4.98 2.32 0.31
CA ILE A 226 5.94 1.24 0.63
C ILE A 226 6.32 1.27 2.12
N THR A 227 6.58 2.47 2.67
CA THR A 227 6.93 2.62 4.08
C THR A 227 5.78 2.20 5.00
N ARG A 228 4.53 2.49 4.59
CA ARG A 228 3.33 2.06 5.32
C ARG A 228 3.18 0.54 5.28
N ILE A 229 3.33 -0.08 4.09
CA ILE A 229 3.34 -1.55 3.96
C ILE A 229 4.38 -2.14 4.91
N ARG A 230 5.62 -1.64 4.89
CA ARG A 230 6.71 -2.12 5.77
C ARG A 230 6.37 -2.03 7.26
N LYS A 231 5.64 -1.00 7.67
CA LYS A 231 5.20 -0.84 9.06
C LYS A 231 4.10 -1.83 9.43
N GLU A 232 3.11 -2.01 8.55
CA GLU A 232 1.97 -2.90 8.80
C GLU A 232 2.38 -4.39 8.76
N LEU A 233 3.42 -4.75 7.98
CA LEU A 233 3.98 -6.11 7.96
C LEU A 233 4.62 -6.55 9.30
N LYS A 234 4.87 -5.64 10.24
CA LYS A 234 5.37 -6.00 11.58
C LYS A 234 4.33 -6.65 12.48
N ASP A 235 3.05 -6.49 12.15
CA ASP A 235 1.95 -7.02 12.95
C ASP A 235 0.81 -7.47 12.03
N VAL A 236 1.00 -8.62 11.40
CA VAL A 236 0.03 -9.20 10.46
C VAL A 236 -0.81 -10.26 11.16
N LYS A 237 -2.12 -10.06 11.17
CA LYS A 237 -3.06 -11.07 11.64
C LYS A 237 -3.29 -12.12 10.54
N VAL A 238 -2.85 -13.36 10.79
CA VAL A 238 -3.08 -14.50 9.89
C VAL A 238 -4.38 -15.20 10.32
N PRO A 239 -5.46 -15.15 9.51
CA PRO A 239 -6.78 -15.65 9.92
C PRO A 239 -6.82 -17.15 10.20
N SER A 240 -6.00 -17.95 9.51
CA SER A 240 -5.97 -19.41 9.66
C SER A 240 -5.45 -19.88 11.01
N GLN A 241 -4.63 -19.07 11.68
CA GLN A 241 -3.98 -19.44 12.94
C GLN A 241 -4.42 -18.55 14.12
N ASP A 242 -5.22 -17.49 13.86
CA ASP A 242 -5.60 -16.44 14.82
C ASP A 242 -4.40 -15.86 15.61
N VAL A 243 -3.24 -15.79 14.96
CA VAL A 243 -1.97 -15.33 15.52
C VAL A 243 -1.50 -14.07 14.79
N HIS A 244 -0.92 -13.16 15.55
CA HIS A 244 -0.19 -12.01 15.01
C HIS A 244 1.26 -12.40 14.74
N ARG A 245 1.74 -12.16 13.52
CA ARG A 245 3.08 -12.54 13.07
C ARG A 245 3.79 -11.34 12.49
N GLU A 246 5.07 -11.17 12.84
CA GLU A 246 5.94 -10.24 12.15
C GLU A 246 6.44 -10.87 10.84
N MET A 247 6.16 -10.22 9.72
CA MET A 247 6.68 -10.64 8.41
C MET A 247 7.95 -9.84 8.09
N TYR A 248 9.08 -10.49 8.27
CA TYR A 248 10.36 -9.90 7.93
C TYR A 248 10.60 -9.90 6.43
N VAL A 249 10.90 -8.73 5.88
CA VAL A 249 11.30 -8.54 4.48
C VAL A 249 12.64 -7.84 4.44
N SER A 250 13.65 -8.49 3.86
CA SER A 250 15.02 -7.95 3.79
C SER A 250 15.11 -6.67 2.95
N ASP A 251 16.07 -5.79 3.27
CA ASP A 251 16.29 -4.56 2.49
C ASP A 251 16.67 -4.86 1.03
N ARG A 252 17.39 -5.97 0.80
CA ARG A 252 17.68 -6.49 -0.54
C ARG A 252 16.38 -6.80 -1.29
N ARG A 253 15.43 -7.48 -0.62
CA ARG A 253 14.15 -7.85 -1.21
C ARG A 253 13.35 -6.59 -1.58
N TRP A 254 13.30 -5.57 -0.72
CA TRP A 254 12.68 -4.28 -1.03
C TRP A 254 13.30 -3.61 -2.25
N LYS A 255 14.62 -3.61 -2.37
CA LYS A 255 15.31 -3.06 -3.54
C LYS A 255 14.90 -3.78 -4.83
N ASN A 256 14.78 -5.10 -4.79
CA ASN A 256 14.37 -5.91 -5.95
C ASN A 256 12.87 -5.72 -6.27
N ILE A 257 12.01 -5.57 -5.26
CA ILE A 257 10.60 -5.21 -5.44
C ILE A 257 10.50 -3.86 -6.17
N VAL A 258 11.21 -2.85 -5.72
CA VAL A 258 11.22 -1.54 -6.39
C VAL A 258 11.69 -1.66 -7.84
N ARG A 259 12.68 -2.51 -8.13
CA ARG A 259 13.11 -2.79 -9.51
C ARG A 259 11.98 -3.41 -10.36
N LEU A 260 11.19 -4.34 -9.80
CA LEU A 260 9.99 -4.88 -10.47
C LEU A 260 8.95 -3.80 -10.75
N LEU A 261 8.71 -2.88 -9.78
CA LEU A 261 7.77 -1.78 -9.97
C LEU A 261 8.24 -0.81 -11.08
N LYS A 262 9.53 -0.48 -11.11
CA LYS A 262 10.15 0.32 -12.18
C LYS A 262 10.00 -0.36 -13.55
N THR A 263 10.26 -1.67 -13.59
CA THR A 263 10.08 -2.47 -14.81
C THR A 263 8.63 -2.44 -15.27
N SER A 264 7.68 -2.63 -14.37
CA SER A 264 6.25 -2.51 -14.69
C SER A 264 5.91 -1.13 -15.28
N ALA A 265 6.39 -0.06 -14.67
CA ALA A 265 6.15 1.30 -15.18
C ALA A 265 6.68 1.48 -16.60
N LEU A 266 7.92 1.06 -16.87
CA LEU A 266 8.53 1.12 -18.20
C LEU A 266 7.72 0.32 -19.23
N LEU A 267 7.30 -0.90 -18.89
CA LEU A 267 6.52 -1.76 -19.79
C LEU A 267 5.10 -1.24 -20.06
N HIS A 268 4.62 -0.31 -19.23
CA HIS A 268 3.38 0.45 -19.44
C HIS A 268 3.61 1.82 -20.10
N ASP A 269 4.76 2.05 -20.73
CA ASP A 269 5.15 3.33 -21.37
C ASP A 269 5.20 4.52 -20.40
N ARG A 270 5.59 4.30 -19.14
CA ARG A 270 5.67 5.32 -18.10
C ARG A 270 7.12 5.53 -17.65
N LYS A 271 7.46 6.77 -17.29
CA LYS A 271 8.77 7.16 -16.75
C LYS A 271 8.80 7.21 -15.22
N GLU A 272 7.66 6.96 -14.59
CA GLU A 272 7.53 6.92 -13.14
C GLU A 272 6.62 5.77 -12.68
N VAL A 273 6.91 5.26 -11.49
CA VAL A 273 6.08 4.27 -10.80
C VAL A 273 4.82 4.93 -10.27
N ILE A 274 3.68 4.27 -10.42
CA ILE A 274 2.40 4.74 -9.86
C ILE A 274 1.90 3.78 -8.76
N LEU A 275 0.95 4.25 -7.95
CA LEU A 275 0.38 3.44 -6.86
C LEU A 275 -0.22 2.11 -7.35
N ALA A 276 -0.73 2.06 -8.58
CA ALA A 276 -1.27 0.84 -9.15
C ALA A 276 -0.21 -0.27 -9.34
N ASP A 277 1.06 0.07 -9.52
CA ASP A 277 2.13 -0.92 -9.64
C ASP A 277 2.36 -1.68 -8.33
N LEU A 278 2.04 -1.08 -7.18
CA LEU A 278 2.20 -1.72 -5.86
C LEU A 278 1.43 -3.05 -5.72
N GLN A 279 0.42 -3.31 -6.57
CA GLN A 279 -0.27 -4.61 -6.63
C GLN A 279 0.71 -5.78 -6.82
N ILE A 280 1.81 -5.57 -7.54
CA ILE A 280 2.83 -6.57 -7.78
C ILE A 280 3.48 -7.02 -6.47
N ALA A 281 3.59 -6.11 -5.48
CA ALA A 281 4.20 -6.40 -4.19
C ALA A 281 3.49 -7.55 -3.44
N VAL A 282 2.19 -7.77 -3.67
CA VAL A 282 1.46 -8.90 -3.09
C VAL A 282 2.14 -10.23 -3.46
N HIS A 283 2.66 -10.34 -4.70
CA HIS A 283 3.37 -11.54 -5.15
C HIS A 283 4.82 -11.63 -4.67
N CYS A 284 5.28 -10.63 -3.93
CA CYS A 284 6.66 -10.55 -3.47
C CYS A 284 6.82 -10.63 -1.94
N LEU A 285 5.75 -10.55 -1.18
CA LEU A 285 5.85 -10.35 0.27
C LEU A 285 5.47 -11.58 1.10
N TRP A 286 4.66 -12.49 0.57
CA TRP A 286 4.21 -13.66 1.32
C TRP A 286 5.27 -14.76 1.39
N SER A 287 5.25 -15.52 2.46
CA SER A 287 6.05 -16.75 2.65
C SER A 287 5.17 -17.99 2.67
N GLU A 288 3.95 -17.88 3.15
CA GLU A 288 2.95 -18.95 3.16
C GLU A 288 1.69 -18.53 2.37
N PRO A 289 0.97 -19.45 1.73
CA PRO A 289 -0.20 -19.13 0.89
C PRO A 289 -1.35 -18.43 1.65
N ASP A 290 -1.53 -18.67 2.94
CA ASP A 290 -2.55 -18.04 3.77
C ASP A 290 -2.24 -16.57 4.12
N GLU A 291 -1.00 -16.14 3.92
CA GLU A 291 -0.56 -14.76 4.08
C GLU A 291 -0.95 -13.87 2.88
N ILE A 292 -1.28 -14.45 1.71
CA ILE A 292 -1.57 -13.69 0.48
C ILE A 292 -2.74 -12.73 0.68
N ALA A 293 -3.82 -13.17 1.31
CA ALA A 293 -5.00 -12.35 1.52
C ALA A 293 -4.73 -11.17 2.49
N PRO A 294 -4.19 -11.38 3.71
CA PRO A 294 -3.89 -10.26 4.61
C PRO A 294 -2.82 -9.30 4.04
N ILE A 295 -1.80 -9.80 3.34
CA ILE A 295 -0.84 -8.93 2.63
C ILE A 295 -1.53 -8.11 1.55
N GLY A 296 -2.44 -8.72 0.79
CA GLY A 296 -3.23 -8.02 -0.22
C GLY A 296 -4.05 -6.88 0.37
N GLU A 297 -4.65 -7.07 1.55
CA GLU A 297 -5.37 -6.01 2.27
C GLU A 297 -4.43 -4.89 2.75
N ILE A 298 -3.25 -5.23 3.27
CA ILE A 298 -2.24 -4.25 3.68
C ILE A 298 -1.80 -3.40 2.48
N VAL A 299 -1.48 -4.05 1.36
CA VAL A 299 -1.09 -3.35 0.13
C VAL A 299 -2.22 -2.45 -0.37
N ALA A 300 -3.47 -2.94 -0.38
CA ALA A 300 -4.62 -2.15 -0.77
C ALA A 300 -4.80 -0.92 0.14
N ARG A 301 -4.77 -1.09 1.47
CA ARG A 301 -4.85 0.04 2.42
C ARG A 301 -3.73 1.06 2.19
N ALA A 302 -2.52 0.60 1.93
CA ALA A 302 -1.39 1.49 1.67
C ALA A 302 -1.55 2.30 0.37
N ILE A 303 -2.06 1.67 -0.69
CA ILE A 303 -2.36 2.33 -1.96
C ILE A 303 -3.39 3.45 -1.79
N PHE A 304 -4.45 3.20 -1.01
CA PHE A 304 -5.53 4.16 -0.80
C PHE A 304 -5.31 5.10 0.37
N SER A 305 -4.24 4.96 1.15
CA SER A 305 -4.06 5.65 2.42
C SER A 305 -4.10 7.17 2.31
N GLU A 306 -3.41 7.76 1.35
CA GLU A 306 -3.40 9.21 1.15
C GLU A 306 -4.81 9.74 0.82
N TYR A 307 -5.52 9.00 -0.03
CA TYR A 307 -6.90 9.35 -0.42
C TYR A 307 -7.87 9.21 0.75
N LEU A 308 -7.72 8.15 1.55
CA LEU A 308 -8.55 7.93 2.74
C LEU A 308 -8.28 8.98 3.82
N ASP A 309 -7.03 9.38 4.04
CA ASP A 309 -6.67 10.42 5.00
C ASP A 309 -7.27 11.78 4.58
N ARG A 310 -7.23 12.13 3.29
CA ARG A 310 -7.87 13.33 2.74
C ARG A 310 -9.39 13.26 2.85
N LEU A 311 -9.99 12.11 2.53
CA LEU A 311 -11.43 11.89 2.65
C LEU A 311 -11.91 12.05 4.10
N ASP A 312 -11.21 11.46 5.06
CA ASP A 312 -11.52 11.56 6.49
C ASP A 312 -11.41 13.01 6.99
N ALA A 313 -10.39 13.74 6.55
CA ALA A 313 -10.23 15.16 6.90
C ALA A 313 -11.42 15.99 6.39
N VAL A 314 -11.85 15.79 5.14
CA VAL A 314 -13.02 16.49 4.58
C VAL A 314 -14.29 16.04 5.28
N GLN A 315 -14.46 14.76 5.56
CA GLN A 315 -15.64 14.23 6.26
C GLN A 315 -15.79 14.82 7.68
N LYS A 316 -14.69 14.94 8.41
CA LYS A 316 -14.66 15.58 9.74
C LYS A 316 -15.06 17.06 9.64
N ALA A 317 -14.50 17.78 8.66
CA ALA A 317 -14.83 19.19 8.45
C ALA A 317 -16.29 19.40 8.05
N VAL A 318 -16.82 18.58 7.14
CA VAL A 318 -18.23 18.62 6.71
C VAL A 318 -19.16 18.29 7.87
N SER A 319 -18.87 17.25 8.65
CA SER A 319 -19.66 16.87 9.82
C SER A 319 -19.68 17.98 10.86
N TYR A 320 -18.56 18.66 11.09
CA TYR A 320 -18.48 19.83 11.96
C TYR A 320 -19.36 20.95 11.43
N GLY A 321 -19.24 21.31 10.14
CA GLY A 321 -20.07 22.36 9.51
C GLY A 321 -21.57 22.09 9.61
N MET A 322 -22.01 20.83 9.38
CA MET A 322 -23.40 20.42 9.54
C MET A 322 -23.91 20.60 10.98
N ASN A 323 -23.08 20.26 11.97
CA ASN A 323 -23.45 20.43 13.38
C ASN A 323 -23.52 21.90 13.78
N VAL A 324 -22.57 22.73 13.33
CA VAL A 324 -22.58 24.17 13.55
C VAL A 324 -23.84 24.78 12.95
N ARG A 325 -24.21 24.43 11.73
CA ARG A 325 -25.42 24.87 11.05
C ARG A 325 -26.67 24.47 11.82
N ARG A 326 -26.80 23.19 12.22
CA ARG A 326 -27.94 22.69 13.01
C ARG A 326 -28.14 23.47 14.31
N VAL A 327 -27.04 23.78 15.01
CA VAL A 327 -27.07 24.58 16.23
C VAL A 327 -27.52 26.01 15.93
N ARG A 328 -26.99 26.65 14.88
CA ARG A 328 -27.35 27.99 14.44
C ARG A 328 -28.85 28.09 14.13
N GLU A 329 -29.38 27.21 13.29
CA GLU A 329 -30.81 27.13 12.96
C GLU A 329 -31.68 26.88 14.18
N SER A 330 -31.22 26.08 15.13
CA SER A 330 -31.93 25.83 16.38
C SER A 330 -31.98 27.07 17.27
N LEU A 331 -30.90 27.87 17.31
CA LEU A 331 -30.81 29.13 18.02
C LEU A 331 -31.73 30.19 17.36
N GLU A 332 -31.72 30.28 16.03
CA GLU A 332 -32.60 31.17 15.26
C GLU A 332 -34.09 30.85 15.46
N ARG A 333 -34.46 29.56 15.42
CA ARG A 333 -35.85 29.13 15.73
C ARG A 333 -36.26 29.43 17.16
N ALA A 334 -35.34 29.33 18.12
CA ALA A 334 -35.55 29.71 19.49
C ALA A 334 -35.71 31.25 19.61
N HIS A 335 -34.95 32.00 18.82
CA HIS A 335 -35.04 33.45 18.69
C HIS A 335 -36.44 33.91 18.20
N GLN A 336 -36.89 33.34 17.10
CA GLN A 336 -38.22 33.65 16.52
C GLN A 336 -39.39 33.31 17.45
N ARG A 337 -39.21 32.38 18.40
CA ARG A 337 -40.26 32.02 19.40
C ARG A 337 -40.25 32.90 20.65
N GLY A 338 -39.41 33.93 20.72
CA GLY A 338 -39.32 34.83 21.87
C GLY A 338 -38.67 34.22 23.12
N ASP A 339 -38.06 33.05 22.98
CA ASP A 339 -37.40 32.33 24.07
C ASP A 339 -35.98 32.84 24.34
N HIS A 340 -35.77 34.15 24.20
CA HIS A 340 -34.44 34.75 24.19
C HIS A 340 -33.76 34.89 25.54
N ARG A 341 -32.50 34.47 25.58
CA ARG A 341 -31.41 35.11 26.32
C ARG A 341 -30.13 34.97 25.48
N ASP A 342 -29.43 36.08 25.20
CA ASP A 342 -28.18 36.21 24.46
C ASP A 342 -26.96 35.57 25.19
N ASP A 343 -27.12 34.35 25.68
CA ASP A 343 -26.16 33.77 26.64
C ASP A 343 -25.14 32.84 25.99
N ASP A 344 -25.38 32.38 24.76
CA ASP A 344 -24.45 31.47 24.04
C ASP A 344 -23.82 32.22 22.88
N LEU A 345 -22.50 32.18 22.81
CA LEU A 345 -21.70 32.88 21.81
C LEU A 345 -21.05 31.90 20.88
N ILE A 346 -21.17 32.16 19.59
CA ILE A 346 -20.38 31.46 18.54
C ILE A 346 -19.37 32.45 17.99
N ILE A 347 -18.07 32.14 18.15
CA ILE A 347 -16.99 32.96 17.64
C ILE A 347 -16.13 32.07 16.75
N PHE A 348 -15.93 32.41 15.46
CA PHE A 348 -15.10 31.65 14.53
C PHE A 348 -15.45 30.15 14.52
N ASP A 349 -16.74 29.81 14.48
CA ASP A 349 -17.27 28.46 14.50
C ASP A 349 -16.98 27.64 15.78
N HIS A 350 -16.53 28.28 16.84
CA HIS A 350 -16.36 27.69 18.17
C HIS A 350 -17.47 28.11 19.14
N PHE A 351 -17.85 27.20 20.01
CA PHE A 351 -18.90 27.40 20.99
C PHE A 351 -18.31 27.84 22.33
N TYR A 352 -18.93 28.86 22.94
CA TYR A 352 -18.53 29.44 24.20
C TYR A 352 -19.72 29.57 25.17
N TYR A 353 -19.45 29.28 26.43
CA TYR A 353 -20.36 29.65 27.52
C TYR A 353 -20.04 31.05 28.03
N GLY A 354 -21.06 31.89 28.17
CA GLY A 354 -20.93 33.19 28.82
C GLY A 354 -20.94 33.05 30.35
N VAL A 355 -20.12 33.88 31.01
CA VAL A 355 -20.08 34.04 32.47
C VAL A 355 -20.97 35.22 32.88
N ASP A 356 -21.57 35.14 34.06
CA ASP A 356 -22.43 36.22 34.58
C ASP A 356 -21.66 37.55 34.60
N GLU A 357 -22.27 38.61 34.03
CA GLU A 357 -21.66 39.92 33.88
C GLU A 357 -21.32 40.60 35.19
N LYS A 358 -22.06 40.29 36.27
CA LYS A 358 -21.77 40.83 37.60
C LYS A 358 -20.46 40.30 38.20
N ALA A 359 -20.10 39.05 37.85
CA ALA A 359 -18.92 38.38 38.37
C ALA A 359 -17.68 38.64 37.48
N SER A 360 -17.83 38.58 36.17
CA SER A 360 -16.77 38.86 35.21
C SER A 360 -17.37 39.34 33.87
N PRO A 361 -17.43 40.67 33.64
CA PRO A 361 -18.06 41.23 32.46
C PRO A 361 -17.48 40.72 31.14
N ASN A 362 -18.36 40.41 30.19
CA ASN A 362 -18.01 39.99 28.84
C ASN A 362 -16.99 38.83 28.77
N THR A 363 -17.03 37.92 29.73
CA THR A 363 -16.11 36.77 29.80
C THR A 363 -16.77 35.51 29.30
N TYR A 364 -16.07 34.77 28.47
CA TYR A 364 -16.53 33.55 27.82
C TYR A 364 -15.48 32.44 27.93
N ILE A 365 -15.91 31.20 28.12
CA ILE A 365 -15.04 30.01 28.12
C ILE A 365 -15.47 29.03 27.04
N TRP A 366 -14.55 28.40 26.36
CA TRP A 366 -14.85 27.32 25.45
C TRP A 366 -15.65 26.21 26.14
N VAL A 367 -16.68 25.73 25.48
CA VAL A 367 -17.53 24.64 25.99
C VAL A 367 -16.74 23.37 26.23
N THR A 368 -15.84 23.03 25.29
CA THR A 368 -14.92 21.89 25.42
C THR A 368 -14.00 22.02 26.61
N ASP A 369 -13.37 23.18 26.78
CA ASP A 369 -12.47 23.44 27.91
C ASP A 369 -13.22 23.34 29.25
N PHE A 370 -14.41 23.99 29.35
CA PHE A 370 -15.21 23.95 30.55
C PHE A 370 -15.57 22.52 30.96
N ARG A 371 -15.91 21.66 30.01
CA ARG A 371 -16.32 20.27 30.26
C ARG A 371 -15.18 19.35 30.62
N SER A 372 -14.03 19.54 29.98
CA SER A 372 -12.82 18.73 30.23
C SER A 372 -12.20 19.03 31.59
N MET A 373 -12.56 20.16 32.21
CA MET A 373 -12.08 20.46 33.57
C MET A 373 -12.73 19.54 34.60
N PRO A 374 -11.96 19.04 35.57
CA PRO A 374 -12.50 18.27 36.70
C PRO A 374 -13.50 19.11 37.49
N THR A 375 -14.51 18.48 38.05
CA THR A 375 -15.44 19.12 38.97
C THR A 375 -14.75 19.42 40.29
N HIS A 376 -14.87 20.63 40.79
CA HIS A 376 -14.17 21.07 41.99
C HIS A 376 -14.47 20.19 43.21
N THR A 377 -13.47 19.50 43.69
CA THR A 377 -13.41 18.81 44.98
C THR A 377 -12.25 19.40 45.79
N GLN A 378 -12.35 19.43 47.12
CA GLN A 378 -11.37 20.12 48.00
C GLN A 378 -9.92 19.65 47.83
N ASN A 379 -9.67 18.55 47.13
CA ASN A 379 -8.35 17.90 47.00
C ASN A 379 -7.75 17.92 45.57
N GLU A 380 -8.43 18.51 44.59
CA GLU A 380 -7.90 18.52 43.23
C GLU A 380 -7.16 19.83 42.90
N PRO A 381 -6.00 19.75 42.19
CA PRO A 381 -5.25 20.94 41.82
C PRO A 381 -6.01 21.75 40.77
N ALA A 382 -5.88 23.10 40.86
CA ALA A 382 -6.45 23.99 39.87
C ALA A 382 -5.92 23.70 38.46
N VAL A 383 -6.80 23.74 37.48
CA VAL A 383 -6.40 23.66 36.08
C VAL A 383 -5.78 24.99 35.67
N ARG A 384 -4.57 24.94 35.14
CA ARG A 384 -3.90 26.12 34.59
C ARG A 384 -4.54 26.53 33.28
N GLY A 385 -4.89 27.80 33.14
CA GLY A 385 -5.47 28.36 31.94
C GLY A 385 -4.94 29.74 31.62
N VAL A 386 -5.45 30.33 30.57
CA VAL A 386 -5.15 31.69 30.13
C VAL A 386 -6.43 32.47 29.87
N MET A 387 -6.41 33.75 30.14
CA MET A 387 -7.48 34.68 29.79
C MET A 387 -6.88 35.79 28.93
N TYR A 388 -7.53 36.14 27.84
CA TYR A 388 -7.08 37.19 26.94
C TYR A 388 -8.26 37.93 26.31
N GLN A 389 -7.97 39.13 25.79
CA GLN A 389 -8.96 39.90 25.05
C GLN A 389 -9.08 39.34 23.62
N ASP A 390 -10.32 39.21 23.15
CA ASP A 390 -10.58 38.77 21.76
C ASP A 390 -10.02 39.84 20.78
N PRO A 391 -9.11 39.47 19.89
CA PRO A 391 -8.52 40.40 18.91
C PRO A 391 -9.57 41.09 18.04
N ASN A 392 -10.69 40.44 17.77
CA ASN A 392 -11.78 40.98 16.94
C ASN A 392 -12.84 41.74 17.73
N CYS A 393 -12.84 41.64 19.05
CA CYS A 393 -13.77 42.37 19.93
C CYS A 393 -13.09 42.70 21.26
N PRO A 394 -12.39 43.85 21.37
CA PRO A 394 -11.60 44.20 22.56
C PRO A 394 -12.37 44.28 23.90
N LYS A 395 -13.69 44.37 23.84
CA LYS A 395 -14.54 44.31 25.04
C LYS A 395 -14.78 42.89 25.56
N ARG A 396 -14.44 41.85 24.76
CA ARG A 396 -14.70 40.45 25.05
C ARG A 396 -13.44 39.78 25.61
N LYS A 397 -13.61 39.03 26.69
CA LYS A 397 -12.53 38.24 27.30
C LYS A 397 -12.77 36.74 27.03
N ILE A 398 -11.76 36.04 26.56
CA ILE A 398 -11.81 34.60 26.29
C ILE A 398 -10.97 33.88 27.34
N VAL A 399 -11.51 32.85 27.93
CA VAL A 399 -10.82 31.93 28.85
C VAL A 399 -10.58 30.60 28.16
N ARG A 400 -9.36 30.12 28.25
CA ARG A 400 -8.96 28.79 27.74
C ARG A 400 -8.32 27.98 28.86
N ALA A 401 -8.75 26.73 29.02
CA ALA A 401 -8.12 25.76 29.92
C ALA A 401 -7.14 24.88 29.13
N PHE A 402 -6.18 24.29 29.82
CA PHE A 402 -5.18 23.34 29.26
C PHE A 402 -4.33 23.86 28.08
N THR A 403 -4.42 25.14 27.77
CA THR A 403 -3.72 25.72 26.62
C THR A 403 -2.38 26.29 27.06
N ASN A 404 -1.30 25.97 26.31
CA ASN A 404 -0.01 26.62 26.54
C ASN A 404 -0.09 28.09 26.09
N PRO A 405 0.33 29.06 26.93
CA PRO A 405 0.39 30.48 26.55
C PRO A 405 1.13 30.74 25.23
N ASP A 406 2.19 29.97 24.97
CA ASP A 406 3.03 30.10 23.77
C ASP A 406 2.27 29.81 22.46
N ASN A 407 1.19 29.03 22.50
CA ASN A 407 0.36 28.71 21.34
C ASN A 407 -0.68 29.81 20.99
N ILE A 408 -0.88 30.80 21.86
CA ILE A 408 -1.81 31.91 21.66
C ILE A 408 -1.06 33.21 21.37
N GLY A 409 0.21 33.28 21.73
CA GLY A 409 1.05 34.51 21.71
C GLY A 409 1.46 35.00 20.33
N GLU A 410 1.20 34.30 19.25
CA GLU A 410 1.61 34.69 17.89
C GLU A 410 0.96 35.97 17.35
N HIS A 411 -0.01 36.57 18.04
CA HIS A 411 -0.76 37.75 17.57
C HIS A 411 -0.66 38.99 18.48
N GLY A 412 0.31 39.08 19.37
CA GLY A 412 0.53 40.30 20.19
C GLY A 412 -0.58 40.56 21.22
N VAL A 413 -1.31 39.53 21.64
CA VAL A 413 -2.40 39.62 22.62
C VAL A 413 -1.83 39.47 24.03
N GLU A 414 -2.17 40.41 24.95
CA GLU A 414 -1.79 40.31 26.35
C GLU A 414 -2.51 39.13 27.03
N LEU A 415 -1.73 38.16 27.50
CA LEU A 415 -2.22 36.94 28.13
C LEU A 415 -2.11 37.03 29.65
N THR A 416 -3.24 36.83 30.34
CA THR A 416 -3.25 36.69 31.79
C THR A 416 -3.36 35.22 32.17
N ARG A 417 -2.41 34.68 32.95
CA ARG A 417 -2.50 33.31 33.49
C ARG A 417 -3.55 33.27 34.59
N VAL A 418 -4.42 32.25 34.54
CA VAL A 418 -5.49 32.07 35.51
C VAL A 418 -5.55 30.61 36.01
N ASN A 419 -5.98 30.44 37.25
CA ASN A 419 -6.27 29.15 37.84
C ASN A 419 -7.78 28.91 37.72
N LEU A 420 -8.19 27.79 37.16
CA LEU A 420 -9.55 27.45 36.80
C LEU A 420 -10.06 26.23 37.56
N TYR A 421 -11.31 26.33 38.01
CA TYR A 421 -12.11 25.20 38.50
C TYR A 421 -13.53 25.31 37.93
N ARG A 422 -14.28 24.25 37.99
CA ARG A 422 -15.69 24.31 37.67
C ARG A 422 -16.55 23.55 38.69
N ASP A 423 -17.78 23.95 38.83
CA ASP A 423 -18.87 23.12 39.33
C ASP A 423 -19.93 22.90 38.23
N SER A 424 -21.06 22.32 38.55
CA SER A 424 -22.15 22.08 37.60
C SER A 424 -22.80 23.38 37.05
N SER A 425 -22.54 24.54 37.64
CA SER A 425 -23.25 25.81 37.37
C SER A 425 -22.31 27.03 37.29
N ALA A 426 -21.05 26.90 37.64
CA ALA A 426 -20.12 28.04 37.69
C ALA A 426 -18.69 27.65 37.26
N LEU A 427 -18.00 28.64 36.70
CA LEU A 427 -16.57 28.67 36.49
C LEU A 427 -15.93 29.43 37.65
N TYR A 428 -14.82 28.95 38.19
CA TYR A 428 -14.02 29.66 39.17
C TYR A 428 -12.77 30.17 38.49
N ILE A 429 -12.53 31.46 38.51
CA ILE A 429 -11.37 32.13 37.95
C ILE A 429 -10.56 32.72 39.11
N ASN A 430 -9.36 32.21 39.34
CA ASN A 430 -8.51 32.63 40.48
C ASN A 430 -9.24 32.59 41.82
N GLY A 431 -10.08 31.60 42.07
CA GLY A 431 -10.88 31.42 43.28
C GLY A 431 -12.18 32.20 43.32
N VAL A 432 -12.42 33.10 42.38
CA VAL A 432 -13.68 33.86 42.30
C VAL A 432 -14.74 33.00 41.58
N ARG A 433 -15.86 32.77 42.24
CA ARG A 433 -17.02 32.04 41.64
C ARG A 433 -17.72 32.90 40.61
N CYS A 434 -17.71 32.46 39.37
CA CYS A 434 -18.38 33.12 38.26
C CYS A 434 -19.50 32.21 37.75
N PRO A 435 -20.75 32.45 38.13
CA PRO A 435 -21.90 31.67 37.66
C PRO A 435 -21.95 31.67 36.12
N MET A 436 -22.25 30.53 35.54
CA MET A 436 -22.48 30.44 34.09
C MET A 436 -23.83 31.04 33.76
N ARG A 437 -23.92 31.82 32.69
CA ARG A 437 -25.20 32.23 32.15
C ARG A 437 -25.96 30.98 31.72
N ARG A 438 -27.22 30.86 32.06
CA ARG A 438 -28.04 29.73 31.64
C ARG A 438 -28.43 29.93 30.19
N GLY A 439 -27.63 29.41 29.27
CA GLY A 439 -28.01 29.30 27.88
C GLY A 439 -29.08 28.23 27.67
N LEU A 440 -29.87 28.40 26.65
CA LEU A 440 -31.09 27.63 26.41
C LEU A 440 -30.86 26.14 26.12
N ARG A 441 -29.70 25.65 25.79
CA ARG A 441 -29.50 24.24 25.41
C ARG A 441 -28.05 23.74 25.46
N GLY A 442 -27.53 23.55 26.65
CA GLY A 442 -26.25 22.88 26.85
C GLY A 442 -26.08 21.55 26.08
N SER A 443 -27.17 20.78 25.88
CA SER A 443 -27.11 19.49 25.18
C SER A 443 -26.85 19.60 23.65
N MET A 444 -27.25 20.69 22.99
CA MET A 444 -26.98 20.87 21.55
C MET A 444 -25.58 21.40 21.28
N LEU A 445 -25.13 22.35 22.09
CA LEU A 445 -23.74 22.79 22.12
C LEU A 445 -22.80 21.64 22.48
N GLU A 446 -23.29 20.72 23.32
CA GLU A 446 -22.61 19.48 23.69
C GLU A 446 -22.27 18.59 22.50
N GLN A 447 -23.22 18.34 21.64
CA GLN A 447 -23.02 17.48 20.46
C GLN A 447 -22.08 18.12 19.41
N ALA A 448 -22.11 19.46 19.31
CA ALA A 448 -21.29 20.19 18.34
C ALA A 448 -19.85 20.40 18.80
N SER A 449 -19.60 20.59 20.10
CA SER A 449 -18.26 20.88 20.64
C SER A 449 -17.31 19.66 20.67
N GLY A 450 -17.83 18.43 20.54
CA GLY A 450 -17.03 17.22 20.49
C GLY A 450 -16.36 16.96 19.13
N LEU A 451 -16.56 17.80 18.12
CA LEU A 451 -16.18 17.56 16.73
C LEU A 451 -15.19 18.60 16.17
N GLU A 452 -14.38 19.24 17.02
CA GLU A 452 -13.41 20.23 16.54
C GLU A 452 -12.40 19.62 15.55
N PRO A 453 -12.25 20.20 14.34
CA PRO A 453 -11.18 19.80 13.45
C PRO A 453 -9.84 20.25 14.04
N ALA A 454 -8.94 19.32 14.27
CA ALA A 454 -7.59 19.62 14.74
C ALA A 454 -6.90 20.56 13.72
N GLY A 455 -6.67 21.81 14.12
CA GLY A 455 -5.59 22.62 13.56
C GLY A 455 -5.89 23.61 12.44
N LYS A 456 -7.14 23.98 12.09
CA LYS A 456 -7.37 25.10 11.15
C LYS A 456 -8.37 26.13 11.68
N LYS A 457 -7.87 27.35 11.93
CA LYS A 457 -8.66 28.56 12.01
C LYS A 457 -9.21 28.85 10.61
N GLY A 458 -10.49 28.74 10.40
CA GLY A 458 -11.12 29.11 9.14
C GLY A 458 -12.61 28.76 9.13
N SER A 459 -13.43 29.68 8.68
CA SER A 459 -14.81 29.40 8.32
C SER A 459 -14.87 28.19 7.40
N VAL A 460 -15.79 27.27 7.66
CA VAL A 460 -16.08 26.16 6.74
C VAL A 460 -16.52 26.80 5.42
N ASN A 461 -15.67 26.74 4.39
CA ASN A 461 -16.05 27.15 3.04
C ASN A 461 -16.56 25.92 2.28
N PRO A 462 -17.87 25.74 2.12
CA PRO A 462 -18.44 24.55 1.49
C PRO A 462 -17.98 24.35 0.04
N GLU A 463 -17.80 25.42 -0.73
CA GLU A 463 -17.34 25.35 -2.13
C GLU A 463 -15.93 24.76 -2.25
N GLN A 464 -15.07 25.05 -1.28
CA GLN A 464 -13.72 24.47 -1.25
C GLN A 464 -13.77 22.96 -1.05
N TYR A 465 -14.66 22.46 -0.19
CA TYR A 465 -14.83 21.02 0.02
C TYR A 465 -15.51 20.34 -1.15
N GLU A 466 -16.43 20.99 -1.86
CA GLU A 466 -17.00 20.45 -3.09
C GLU A 466 -15.91 20.24 -4.15
N THR A 467 -15.05 21.24 -4.33
CA THR A 467 -13.91 21.15 -5.27
C THR A 467 -12.93 20.04 -4.88
N GLU A 468 -12.64 19.89 -3.58
CA GLU A 468 -11.73 18.86 -3.09
C GLU A 468 -12.32 17.44 -3.25
N VAL A 469 -13.60 17.25 -2.97
CA VAL A 469 -14.29 15.96 -3.15
C VAL A 469 -14.42 15.60 -4.61
N ASP A 470 -14.69 16.57 -5.50
CA ASP A 470 -14.71 16.34 -6.94
C ASP A 470 -13.32 15.98 -7.47
N GLY A 471 -12.26 16.62 -6.98
CA GLY A 471 -10.87 16.26 -7.26
C GLY A 471 -10.55 14.83 -6.85
N LEU A 472 -10.90 14.43 -5.62
CA LEU A 472 -10.74 13.06 -5.13
C LEU A 472 -11.49 12.04 -5.99
N PHE A 473 -12.69 12.38 -6.45
CA PHE A 473 -13.46 11.50 -7.33
C PHE A 473 -12.75 11.29 -8.68
N GLN A 474 -12.24 12.35 -9.30
CA GLN A 474 -11.50 12.24 -10.56
C GLN A 474 -10.22 11.44 -10.40
N GLU A 475 -9.46 11.68 -9.33
CA GLU A 475 -8.26 10.90 -9.01
C GLU A 475 -8.60 9.41 -8.81
N ALA A 476 -9.70 9.09 -8.12
CA ALA A 476 -10.17 7.71 -7.93
C ALA A 476 -10.54 7.03 -9.27
N VAL A 477 -11.15 7.77 -10.20
CA VAL A 477 -11.47 7.24 -11.53
C VAL A 477 -10.19 6.95 -12.32
N MET A 478 -9.21 7.85 -12.31
CA MET A 478 -7.91 7.65 -12.97
C MET A 478 -7.17 6.43 -12.39
N LEU A 479 -7.14 6.32 -11.07
CA LEU A 479 -6.53 5.19 -10.37
C LEU A 479 -7.24 3.87 -10.72
N SER A 480 -8.57 3.85 -10.76
CA SER A 480 -9.38 2.69 -11.17
C SER A 480 -9.04 2.22 -12.59
N ASN A 481 -8.86 3.16 -13.53
CA ASN A 481 -8.49 2.84 -14.90
C ASN A 481 -7.06 2.27 -14.98
N SER A 482 -6.14 2.77 -14.16
CA SER A 482 -4.77 2.26 -14.07
C SER A 482 -4.74 0.81 -13.59
N PHE A 483 -5.58 0.44 -12.62
CA PHE A 483 -5.72 -0.96 -12.16
C PHE A 483 -6.25 -1.88 -13.25
N LYS A 484 -7.34 -1.48 -13.93
CA LYS A 484 -7.97 -2.29 -14.98
C LYS A 484 -7.05 -2.56 -16.16
N SER A 485 -6.16 -1.63 -16.46
CA SER A 485 -5.23 -1.74 -17.59
C SER A 485 -3.88 -2.34 -17.23
N HIS A 486 -3.71 -2.84 -16.00
CA HIS A 486 -2.45 -3.41 -15.53
C HIS A 486 -2.23 -4.83 -16.08
N LEU A 487 -1.02 -5.12 -16.59
CA LEU A 487 -0.72 -6.37 -17.31
C LEU A 487 -0.20 -7.50 -16.42
N PHE A 488 0.29 -7.19 -15.22
CA PHE A 488 1.12 -8.10 -14.41
C PHE A 488 0.51 -8.39 -13.03
N VAL A 489 -0.78 -8.65 -12.96
CA VAL A 489 -1.48 -8.87 -11.69
C VAL A 489 -2.40 -10.08 -11.82
N SER A 490 -2.46 -10.91 -10.77
CA SER A 490 -3.39 -12.03 -10.73
C SER A 490 -4.83 -11.56 -10.51
N ASP A 491 -5.78 -12.35 -10.99
CA ASP A 491 -7.22 -12.09 -10.82
C ASP A 491 -7.61 -11.95 -9.34
N ALA A 492 -6.99 -12.72 -8.45
CA ALA A 492 -7.27 -12.66 -7.02
C ALA A 492 -6.91 -11.29 -6.43
N VAL A 493 -5.72 -10.76 -6.76
CA VAL A 493 -5.26 -9.44 -6.32
C VAL A 493 -6.11 -8.34 -6.96
N SER A 494 -6.40 -8.46 -8.25
CA SER A 494 -7.27 -7.50 -8.97
C SER A 494 -8.66 -7.40 -8.35
N LYS A 495 -9.29 -8.51 -7.98
CA LYS A 495 -10.60 -8.53 -7.32
C LYS A 495 -10.55 -7.86 -5.94
N LEU A 496 -9.51 -8.12 -5.17
CA LEU A 496 -9.34 -7.51 -3.85
C LEU A 496 -9.19 -5.99 -3.94
N ILE A 497 -8.33 -5.50 -4.84
CA ILE A 497 -8.15 -4.06 -5.09
C ILE A 497 -9.44 -3.42 -5.63
N ALA A 498 -10.15 -4.10 -6.54
CA ALA A 498 -11.43 -3.61 -7.06
C ALA A 498 -12.48 -3.43 -5.96
N SER A 499 -12.58 -4.39 -5.03
CA SER A 499 -13.49 -4.29 -3.88
C SER A 499 -13.18 -3.07 -2.99
N GLN A 500 -11.91 -2.80 -2.72
CA GLN A 500 -11.48 -1.62 -1.96
C GLN A 500 -11.78 -0.31 -2.73
N MET A 501 -11.54 -0.30 -4.04
CA MET A 501 -11.85 0.83 -4.90
C MET A 501 -13.36 1.14 -4.91
N ASP A 502 -14.21 0.13 -4.98
CA ASP A 502 -15.67 0.32 -4.97
C ASP A 502 -16.16 0.83 -3.60
N SER A 503 -15.54 0.38 -2.51
CA SER A 503 -15.78 0.92 -1.18
C SER A 503 -15.40 2.40 -1.10
N PHE A 504 -14.22 2.76 -1.59
CA PHE A 504 -13.72 4.13 -1.62
C PHE A 504 -14.63 5.06 -2.46
N LYS A 505 -15.03 4.63 -3.66
CA LYS A 505 -15.96 5.38 -4.50
C LYS A 505 -17.31 5.63 -3.83
N ARG A 506 -17.83 4.63 -3.09
CA ARG A 506 -19.07 4.79 -2.31
C ARG A 506 -18.93 5.84 -1.21
N GLN A 507 -17.80 5.84 -0.49
CA GLN A 507 -17.54 6.85 0.54
C GLN A 507 -17.45 8.26 -0.05
N ILE A 508 -16.78 8.44 -1.19
CA ILE A 508 -16.73 9.73 -1.90
C ILE A 508 -18.14 10.18 -2.30
N ALA A 509 -18.96 9.27 -2.85
CA ALA A 509 -20.32 9.62 -3.28
C ALA A 509 -21.21 10.07 -2.12
N LEU A 510 -21.10 9.40 -0.96
CA LEU A 510 -21.80 9.80 0.26
C LEU A 510 -21.34 11.18 0.76
N LEU A 511 -20.03 11.39 0.83
CA LEU A 511 -19.47 12.67 1.26
C LEU A 511 -19.86 13.80 0.33
N ARG A 512 -19.87 13.55 -1.00
CA ARG A 512 -20.33 14.53 -1.99
C ARG A 512 -21.79 14.95 -1.77
N ALA A 513 -22.66 14.00 -1.42
CA ALA A 513 -24.04 14.31 -1.08
C ALA A 513 -24.15 15.18 0.18
N ASP A 514 -23.32 14.90 1.19
CA ASP A 514 -23.30 15.68 2.43
C ASP A 514 -22.71 17.09 2.24
N VAL A 515 -21.66 17.24 1.43
CA VAL A 515 -21.11 18.55 1.05
C VAL A 515 -22.17 19.38 0.31
N ARG A 516 -22.90 18.78 -0.64
CA ARG A 516 -23.97 19.48 -1.37
C ARG A 516 -25.09 19.97 -0.47
N LYS A 517 -25.46 19.19 0.56
CA LYS A 517 -26.43 19.67 1.57
C LYS A 517 -25.92 20.92 2.31
N LEU A 518 -24.61 21.03 2.53
CA LEU A 518 -24.03 22.24 3.14
C LEU A 518 -24.06 23.45 2.19
N VAL A 519 -23.90 23.22 0.87
CA VAL A 519 -23.81 24.28 -0.14
C VAL A 519 -25.18 24.78 -0.56
N TYR A 520 -26.14 23.89 -0.82
CA TYR A 520 -27.38 24.21 -1.54
C TYR A 520 -28.65 24.23 -0.69
N ASP A 521 -28.58 23.88 0.58
CA ASP A 521 -29.74 24.05 1.49
C ASP A 521 -29.77 25.46 2.15
N GLU A 522 -29.28 26.49 1.44
CA GLU A 522 -29.47 27.90 1.84
C GLU A 522 -30.88 28.40 1.52
#